data_de4bba5fcb7a719479dd1706ebc7e144
#
_entry.id   de4bba5fcb7a719479dd1706ebc7e144
#
_cell.length_a   1.000
_cell.length_b   1.000
_cell.length_c   1.000
_cell.angle_alpha   90.00
_cell.angle_beta   90.00
_cell.angle_gamma   90.00
#
_symmetry.space_group_name_H-M   'P 1'
#
loop_
_entity.id
_entity.type
_entity.pdbx_description
1 polymer ?
#
loop_
_entity_poly.entity_id
_entity_poly.type
_entity_poly.pdbx_seq_one_letter_code
_entity_poly.pdbx_strand_id
1 'polypeptide(L)'
;MTGLAEGTRFAEARNRMAAEQIVARGVKDQLVLQAMRTVPRHEFVPQELRDAAYRDSPLPIGDDQTISQPYIVALMTEASMLEGGEKVLEVGTGSGYQSAVLDEIAGTVFTMEIVAAVAERARAHLDRLGYHDVKLRVGDGYRGWPEEGPFDVIVVTAAPDHVPRPLLDQLKPGGRLVLPVGRTRQKLQVWTKTDHGFEQKDLIPVSFVPMTGEARGEEAPDPNNTHQK
;
A
#
# COMPACT_ATOMS: atom_id res chain seq x y z
N MET A 1 -20.71 11.27 -25.94
CA MET A 1 -21.48 10.10 -25.46
C MET A 1 -20.59 8.93 -24.98
N THR A 2 -19.36 8.79 -25.44
CA THR A 2 -18.43 7.69 -25.07
C THR A 2 -17.99 7.73 -23.58
N GLY A 3 -17.70 8.89 -23.01
CA GLY A 3 -17.16 8.98 -21.64
C GLY A 3 -18.14 8.62 -20.51
N LEU A 4 -19.44 8.92 -20.67
CA LEU A 4 -20.48 8.54 -19.67
C LEU A 4 -20.68 7.00 -19.65
N ALA A 5 -20.67 6.35 -20.78
CA ALA A 5 -20.80 4.89 -20.87
C ALA A 5 -19.57 4.17 -20.31
N GLU A 6 -18.37 4.72 -20.51
CA GLU A 6 -17.13 4.20 -19.97
C GLU A 6 -17.07 4.34 -18.44
N GLY A 7 -17.45 5.49 -17.91
CA GLY A 7 -17.54 5.72 -16.45
C GLY A 7 -18.51 4.75 -15.77
N THR A 8 -19.68 4.49 -16.37
CA THR A 8 -20.66 3.52 -15.86
C THR A 8 -20.08 2.10 -15.84
N ARG A 9 -19.43 1.68 -16.92
CA ARG A 9 -18.81 0.35 -17.05
C ARG A 9 -17.77 0.08 -15.95
N PHE A 10 -16.89 1.04 -15.69
CA PHE A 10 -15.90 0.90 -14.63
C PHE A 10 -16.50 0.96 -13.22
N ALA A 11 -17.55 1.75 -13.01
CA ALA A 11 -18.26 1.74 -11.74
C ALA A 11 -18.94 0.39 -11.44
N GLU A 12 -19.57 -0.22 -12.44
CA GLU A 12 -20.16 -1.57 -12.32
C GLU A 12 -19.08 -2.63 -12.08
N ALA A 13 -17.95 -2.57 -12.80
CA ALA A 13 -16.85 -3.50 -12.61
C ALA A 13 -16.24 -3.38 -11.21
N ARG A 14 -16.09 -2.17 -10.68
CA ARG A 14 -15.61 -1.90 -9.32
C ARG A 14 -16.56 -2.44 -8.25
N ASN A 15 -17.86 -2.23 -8.41
CA ASN A 15 -18.86 -2.76 -7.49
C ASN A 15 -18.88 -4.29 -7.48
N ARG A 16 -18.76 -4.91 -8.65
CA ARG A 16 -18.67 -6.36 -8.81
C ARG A 16 -17.40 -6.92 -8.15
N MET A 17 -16.25 -6.28 -8.37
CA MET A 17 -14.98 -6.60 -7.69
C MET A 17 -15.18 -6.58 -6.16
N ALA A 18 -15.78 -5.53 -5.60
CA ALA A 18 -16.01 -5.43 -4.16
C ALA A 18 -16.92 -6.57 -3.64
N ALA A 19 -17.98 -6.90 -4.37
CA ALA A 19 -18.92 -7.94 -3.95
C ALA A 19 -18.34 -9.37 -4.09
N GLU A 20 -17.79 -9.70 -5.27
CA GLU A 20 -17.44 -11.07 -5.63
C GLU A 20 -16.02 -11.49 -5.21
N GLN A 21 -15.10 -10.53 -5.11
CA GLN A 21 -13.69 -10.82 -4.82
C GLN A 21 -13.31 -10.46 -3.36
N ILE A 22 -13.99 -9.48 -2.75
CA ILE A 22 -13.63 -8.93 -1.44
C ILE A 22 -14.61 -9.41 -0.37
N VAL A 23 -15.89 -9.05 -0.48
CA VAL A 23 -16.93 -9.49 0.47
C VAL A 23 -17.05 -11.01 0.51
N ALA A 24 -17.10 -11.67 -0.65
CA ALA A 24 -17.23 -13.11 -0.76
C ALA A 24 -16.06 -13.88 -0.12
N ARG A 25 -14.89 -13.22 0.09
CA ARG A 25 -13.70 -13.79 0.75
C ARG A 25 -13.55 -13.35 2.20
N GLY A 26 -14.57 -12.72 2.78
CA GLY A 26 -14.69 -12.50 4.21
C GLY A 26 -14.24 -11.15 4.73
N VAL A 27 -13.87 -10.18 3.88
CA VAL A 27 -13.68 -8.78 4.28
C VAL A 27 -15.05 -8.18 4.62
N LYS A 28 -15.18 -7.61 5.81
CA LYS A 28 -16.47 -7.16 6.37
C LYS A 28 -16.47 -5.69 6.79
N ASP A 29 -15.31 -5.09 6.96
CA ASP A 29 -15.19 -3.71 7.39
C ASP A 29 -15.85 -2.76 6.37
N GLN A 30 -16.83 -1.97 6.84
CA GLN A 30 -17.64 -1.13 5.96
C GLN A 30 -16.86 0.07 5.42
N LEU A 31 -15.89 0.61 6.18
CA LEU A 31 -15.03 1.71 5.71
C LEU A 31 -14.13 1.20 4.57
N VAL A 32 -13.54 0.02 4.75
CA VAL A 32 -12.74 -0.63 3.72
C VAL A 32 -13.58 -0.91 2.46
N LEU A 33 -14.75 -1.51 2.62
CA LEU A 33 -15.64 -1.82 1.49
C LEU A 33 -16.09 -0.56 0.75
N GLN A 34 -16.32 0.53 1.47
CA GLN A 34 -16.67 1.83 0.87
C GLN A 34 -15.47 2.39 0.10
N ALA A 35 -14.27 2.43 0.69
CA ALA A 35 -13.05 2.90 0.03
C ALA A 35 -12.78 2.11 -1.27
N MET A 36 -12.90 0.77 -1.22
CA MET A 36 -12.74 -0.08 -2.39
C MET A 36 -13.78 0.14 -3.49
N ARG A 37 -14.98 0.66 -3.15
CA ARG A 37 -16.02 1.07 -4.10
C ARG A 37 -15.85 2.51 -4.59
N THR A 38 -15.13 3.35 -3.87
CA THR A 38 -14.90 4.77 -4.21
C THR A 38 -13.70 4.91 -5.13
N VAL A 39 -12.55 4.39 -4.74
CA VAL A 39 -11.28 4.61 -5.44
C VAL A 39 -11.29 3.99 -6.85
N PRO A 40 -11.08 4.78 -7.93
CA PRO A 40 -11.15 4.29 -9.31
C PRO A 40 -9.86 3.58 -9.72
N ARG A 41 -9.73 2.29 -9.35
CA ARG A 41 -8.51 1.49 -9.56
C ARG A 41 -7.98 1.54 -11.00
N HIS A 42 -8.86 1.62 -12.02
CA HIS A 42 -8.46 1.71 -13.44
C HIS A 42 -7.67 2.97 -13.78
N GLU A 43 -7.72 4.00 -12.93
CA GLU A 43 -6.93 5.22 -13.09
C GLU A 43 -5.49 5.11 -12.56
N PHE A 44 -5.17 4.03 -11.85
CA PHE A 44 -3.85 3.73 -11.26
C PHE A 44 -3.06 2.68 -12.04
N VAL A 45 -3.53 2.28 -13.21
CA VAL A 45 -2.85 1.33 -14.11
C VAL A 45 -2.58 1.98 -15.46
N PRO A 46 -1.61 1.46 -16.24
CA PRO A 46 -1.42 1.87 -17.62
C PRO A 46 -2.70 1.77 -18.44
N GLN A 47 -2.87 2.66 -19.42
CA GLN A 47 -4.10 2.78 -20.21
C GLN A 47 -4.52 1.45 -20.86
N GLU A 48 -3.57 0.68 -21.37
CA GLU A 48 -3.77 -0.62 -22.00
C GLU A 48 -4.25 -1.71 -21.02
N LEU A 49 -4.11 -1.49 -19.71
CA LEU A 49 -4.53 -2.41 -18.67
C LEU A 49 -5.82 -2.00 -17.95
N ARG A 50 -6.43 -0.87 -18.30
CA ARG A 50 -7.64 -0.36 -17.63
C ARG A 50 -8.79 -1.36 -17.63
N ASP A 51 -8.99 -2.11 -18.73
CA ASP A 51 -10.03 -3.13 -18.83
C ASP A 51 -9.77 -4.35 -17.93
N ALA A 52 -8.54 -4.56 -17.53
CA ALA A 52 -8.13 -5.62 -16.60
C ALA A 52 -8.07 -5.16 -15.13
N ALA A 53 -8.22 -3.85 -14.86
CA ALA A 53 -7.95 -3.25 -13.55
C ALA A 53 -8.75 -3.87 -12.40
N TYR A 54 -9.95 -4.39 -12.69
CA TYR A 54 -10.84 -4.97 -11.68
C TYR A 54 -10.82 -6.50 -11.64
N ARG A 55 -9.83 -7.14 -12.30
CA ARG A 55 -9.59 -8.59 -12.18
C ARG A 55 -8.95 -8.90 -10.83
N ASP A 56 -9.18 -10.12 -10.33
CA ASP A 56 -8.64 -10.60 -9.05
C ASP A 56 -7.17 -11.03 -9.18
N SER A 57 -6.33 -10.12 -9.64
CA SER A 57 -4.90 -10.33 -9.86
C SER A 57 -4.10 -9.04 -9.73
N PRO A 58 -2.79 -9.13 -9.40
CA PRO A 58 -1.88 -8.00 -9.56
C PRO A 58 -1.69 -7.67 -11.04
N LEU A 59 -1.34 -6.41 -11.34
CA LEU A 59 -1.04 -5.95 -12.70
C LEU A 59 0.27 -5.17 -12.72
N PRO A 60 1.07 -5.25 -13.80
CA PRO A 60 2.30 -4.47 -13.92
C PRO A 60 1.98 -2.97 -14.07
N ILE A 61 2.85 -2.14 -13.47
CA ILE A 61 2.77 -0.67 -13.54
C ILE A 61 4.07 -0.04 -14.07
N GLY A 62 4.99 -0.85 -14.59
CA GLY A 62 6.32 -0.45 -15.04
C GLY A 62 7.37 -0.56 -13.93
N ASP A 63 8.65 -0.41 -14.29
CA ASP A 63 9.81 -0.47 -13.39
C ASP A 63 9.83 -1.71 -12.49
N ASP A 64 9.44 -2.86 -13.03
CA ASP A 64 9.30 -4.15 -12.33
C ASP A 64 8.37 -4.10 -11.09
N GLN A 65 7.50 -3.08 -11.02
CA GLN A 65 6.51 -2.92 -9.96
C GLN A 65 5.11 -3.35 -10.40
N THR A 66 4.27 -3.64 -9.42
CA THR A 66 2.88 -4.06 -9.64
C THR A 66 1.93 -3.31 -8.73
N ILE A 67 0.71 -3.06 -9.22
CA ILE A 67 -0.43 -2.78 -8.34
C ILE A 67 -0.94 -4.09 -7.76
N SER A 68 -1.05 -4.20 -6.45
CA SER A 68 -1.47 -5.42 -5.74
C SER A 68 -2.87 -5.86 -6.13
N GLN A 69 -3.15 -7.18 -6.04
CA GLN A 69 -4.49 -7.76 -6.22
C GLN A 69 -5.52 -7.03 -5.33
N PRO A 70 -6.73 -6.71 -5.84
CA PRO A 70 -7.75 -5.97 -5.08
C PRO A 70 -8.07 -6.56 -3.71
N TYR A 71 -8.21 -7.89 -3.62
CA TYR A 71 -8.47 -8.57 -2.36
C TYR A 71 -7.35 -8.34 -1.33
N ILE A 72 -6.09 -8.36 -1.77
CA ILE A 72 -4.94 -8.15 -0.88
C ILE A 72 -4.93 -6.71 -0.34
N VAL A 73 -5.20 -5.71 -1.18
CA VAL A 73 -5.36 -4.32 -0.74
C VAL A 73 -6.44 -4.22 0.34
N ALA A 74 -7.62 -4.77 0.10
CA ALA A 74 -8.72 -4.75 1.06
C ALA A 74 -8.39 -5.49 2.36
N LEU A 75 -7.76 -6.67 2.28
CA LEU A 75 -7.37 -7.46 3.45
C LEU A 75 -6.32 -6.75 4.31
N MET A 76 -5.31 -6.12 3.69
CA MET A 76 -4.30 -5.35 4.42
C MET A 76 -4.91 -4.11 5.09
N THR A 77 -5.82 -3.42 4.40
CA THR A 77 -6.53 -2.27 4.96
C THR A 77 -7.44 -2.69 6.13
N GLU A 78 -8.18 -3.81 6.01
CA GLU A 78 -9.00 -4.35 7.10
C GLU A 78 -8.14 -4.78 8.30
N ALA A 79 -7.00 -5.43 8.04
CA ALA A 79 -6.05 -5.82 9.08
C ALA A 79 -5.40 -4.64 9.81
N SER A 80 -5.43 -3.46 9.21
CA SER A 80 -4.99 -2.20 9.81
C SER A 80 -5.97 -1.69 10.88
N MET A 81 -7.25 -2.12 10.83
CA MET A 81 -8.32 -1.76 11.76
C MET A 81 -8.46 -0.24 11.93
N LEU A 82 -8.57 0.47 10.79
CA LEU A 82 -8.76 1.92 10.75
C LEU A 82 -10.21 2.26 11.13
N GLU A 83 -10.39 3.28 11.96
CA GLU A 83 -11.70 3.78 12.42
C GLU A 83 -11.99 5.21 11.97
N GLY A 84 -10.99 5.87 11.35
CA GLY A 84 -10.99 7.26 10.93
C GLY A 84 -10.18 8.16 11.87
N GLY A 85 -9.30 8.99 11.28
CA GLY A 85 -8.46 9.93 12.03
C GLY A 85 -7.05 9.45 12.35
N GLU A 86 -6.68 8.21 12.00
CA GLU A 86 -5.36 7.64 12.22
C GLU A 86 -4.29 8.33 11.37
N LYS A 87 -3.06 8.35 11.90
CA LYS A 87 -1.83 8.70 11.18
C LYS A 87 -1.21 7.42 10.63
N VAL A 88 -1.23 7.28 9.31
CA VAL A 88 -0.79 6.06 8.62
C VAL A 88 0.50 6.31 7.84
N LEU A 89 1.45 5.37 7.91
CA LEU A 89 2.59 5.30 7.00
C LEU A 89 2.42 4.10 6.05
N GLU A 90 2.48 4.35 4.76
CA GLU A 90 2.63 3.33 3.73
C GLU A 90 4.09 3.26 3.28
N VAL A 91 4.63 2.05 3.15
CA VAL A 91 5.96 1.79 2.59
C VAL A 91 5.80 0.99 1.31
N GLY A 92 6.13 1.63 0.17
CA GLY A 92 5.91 1.13 -1.17
C GLY A 92 4.67 1.74 -1.81
N THR A 93 4.74 3.02 -2.19
CA THR A 93 3.63 3.76 -2.84
C THR A 93 3.14 3.07 -4.11
N GLY A 94 4.08 2.54 -4.92
CA GLY A 94 3.78 1.89 -6.18
C GLY A 94 2.94 2.77 -7.11
N SER A 95 1.73 2.33 -7.45
CA SER A 95 0.80 3.11 -8.28
C SER A 95 0.13 4.29 -7.56
N GLY A 96 0.13 4.30 -6.23
CA GLY A 96 -0.66 5.20 -5.37
C GLY A 96 -2.06 4.66 -5.01
N TYR A 97 -2.44 3.47 -5.50
CA TYR A 97 -3.78 2.94 -5.25
C TYR A 97 -4.05 2.60 -3.78
N GLN A 98 -3.10 1.93 -3.11
CA GLN A 98 -3.22 1.63 -1.68
C GLN A 98 -3.20 2.92 -0.86
N SER A 99 -2.38 3.92 -1.23
CA SER A 99 -2.38 5.25 -0.61
C SER A 99 -3.76 5.89 -0.67
N ALA A 100 -4.40 5.89 -1.85
CA ALA A 100 -5.75 6.44 -2.03
C ALA A 100 -6.81 5.68 -1.22
N VAL A 101 -6.73 4.34 -1.15
CA VAL A 101 -7.63 3.53 -0.32
C VAL A 101 -7.46 3.86 1.18
N LEU A 102 -6.24 4.07 1.63
CA LEU A 102 -5.96 4.46 3.02
C LEU A 102 -6.49 5.88 3.31
N ASP A 103 -6.34 6.81 2.37
CA ASP A 103 -6.77 8.21 2.51
C ASP A 103 -8.31 8.37 2.59
N GLU A 104 -9.07 7.45 1.97
CA GLU A 104 -10.54 7.41 2.11
C GLU A 104 -11.01 7.10 3.54
N ILE A 105 -10.11 6.61 4.42
CA ILE A 105 -10.47 6.15 5.77
C ILE A 105 -9.67 6.90 6.84
N ALA A 106 -8.36 7.00 6.68
CA ALA A 106 -7.44 7.56 7.68
C ALA A 106 -7.53 9.09 7.77
N GLY A 107 -7.00 9.65 8.86
CA GLY A 107 -6.92 11.11 9.03
C GLY A 107 -5.76 11.75 8.28
N THR A 108 -4.63 11.04 8.17
CA THR A 108 -3.45 11.51 7.42
C THR A 108 -2.63 10.33 6.92
N VAL A 109 -2.31 10.34 5.62
CA VAL A 109 -1.51 9.29 4.97
C VAL A 109 -0.15 9.86 4.56
N PHE A 110 0.90 9.17 5.01
CA PHE A 110 2.27 9.33 4.57
C PHE A 110 2.62 8.11 3.72
N THR A 111 3.33 8.30 2.61
CA THR A 111 3.74 7.18 1.76
C THR A 111 5.17 7.36 1.27
N MET A 112 5.92 6.26 1.18
CA MET A 112 7.32 6.25 0.75
C MET A 112 7.51 5.34 -0.44
N GLU A 113 8.29 5.79 -1.41
CA GLU A 113 8.67 5.03 -2.60
C GLU A 113 10.17 5.16 -2.86
N ILE A 114 10.86 4.04 -3.07
CA ILE A 114 12.30 4.06 -3.31
C ILE A 114 12.64 4.41 -4.76
N VAL A 115 11.77 4.08 -5.72
CA VAL A 115 11.97 4.34 -7.14
C VAL A 115 11.36 5.70 -7.52
N ALA A 116 12.21 6.70 -7.73
CA ALA A 116 11.77 8.07 -7.98
C ALA A 116 10.77 8.19 -9.15
N ALA A 117 10.98 7.48 -10.26
CA ALA A 117 10.07 7.50 -11.41
C ALA A 117 8.69 6.92 -11.08
N VAL A 118 8.63 5.90 -10.20
CA VAL A 118 7.37 5.34 -9.71
C VAL A 118 6.66 6.34 -8.80
N ALA A 119 7.38 6.96 -7.88
CA ALA A 119 6.85 7.99 -6.99
C ALA A 119 6.26 9.19 -7.74
N GLU A 120 6.93 9.66 -8.81
CA GLU A 120 6.46 10.76 -9.64
C GLU A 120 5.13 10.41 -10.34
N ARG A 121 5.01 9.21 -10.91
CA ARG A 121 3.74 8.74 -11.49
C ARG A 121 2.64 8.60 -10.45
N ALA A 122 2.95 8.05 -9.28
CA ALA A 122 2.00 7.94 -8.19
C ALA A 122 1.48 9.30 -7.73
N ARG A 123 2.38 10.30 -7.58
CA ARG A 123 2.00 11.69 -7.28
C ARG A 123 1.02 12.23 -8.32
N ALA A 124 1.34 12.07 -9.61
CA ALA A 124 0.47 12.53 -10.70
C ALA A 124 -0.92 11.85 -10.68
N HIS A 125 -1.00 10.57 -10.33
CA HIS A 125 -2.28 9.87 -10.16
C HIS A 125 -3.07 10.43 -8.98
N LEU A 126 -2.44 10.57 -7.81
CA LEU A 126 -3.06 11.06 -6.59
C LEU A 126 -3.59 12.49 -6.77
N ASP A 127 -2.76 13.39 -7.30
CA ASP A 127 -3.13 14.79 -7.53
C ASP A 127 -4.30 14.90 -8.53
N ARG A 128 -4.26 14.17 -9.63
CA ARG A 128 -5.34 14.16 -10.64
C ARG A 128 -6.67 13.65 -10.09
N LEU A 129 -6.63 12.78 -9.09
CA LEU A 129 -7.82 12.16 -8.50
C LEU A 129 -8.28 12.86 -7.20
N GLY A 130 -7.60 13.93 -6.78
CA GLY A 130 -8.00 14.75 -5.64
C GLY A 130 -7.41 14.34 -4.29
N TYR A 131 -6.47 13.38 -4.26
CA TYR A 131 -5.78 12.92 -3.04
C TYR A 131 -4.55 13.80 -2.74
N HIS A 132 -4.76 15.13 -2.64
CA HIS A 132 -3.70 16.13 -2.49
C HIS A 132 -3.02 16.09 -1.12
N ASP A 133 -3.71 15.58 -0.10
CA ASP A 133 -3.24 15.57 1.29
C ASP A 133 -2.32 14.37 1.60
N VAL A 134 -2.23 13.38 0.69
CA VAL A 134 -1.30 12.27 0.78
C VAL A 134 0.13 12.78 0.68
N LYS A 135 0.93 12.60 1.73
CA LYS A 135 2.32 13.07 1.83
C LYS A 135 3.27 12.01 1.30
N LEU A 136 3.79 12.21 0.09
CA LEU A 136 4.69 11.27 -0.56
C LEU A 136 6.15 11.74 -0.45
N ARG A 137 7.04 10.82 -0.07
CA ARG A 137 8.49 11.00 -0.02
C ARG A 137 9.20 9.93 -0.85
N VAL A 138 10.19 10.34 -1.63
CA VAL A 138 11.15 9.43 -2.28
C VAL A 138 12.22 9.04 -1.27
N GLY A 139 12.43 7.73 -1.07
CA GLY A 139 13.44 7.23 -0.13
C GLY A 139 13.27 5.77 0.23
N ASP A 140 14.26 5.23 0.94
CA ASP A 140 14.23 3.87 1.45
C ASP A 140 13.25 3.75 2.62
N GLY A 141 12.17 3.00 2.39
CA GLY A 141 11.13 2.78 3.39
C GLY A 141 11.52 1.81 4.51
N TYR A 142 12.67 1.12 4.45
CA TYR A 142 13.13 0.24 5.52
C TYR A 142 13.29 0.99 6.86
N ARG A 143 13.76 2.23 6.78
CA ARG A 143 13.92 3.12 7.96
C ARG A 143 12.63 3.81 8.39
N GLY A 144 11.57 3.73 7.59
CA GLY A 144 10.34 4.47 7.83
C GLY A 144 10.50 5.98 7.67
N TRP A 145 9.69 6.72 8.42
CA TRP A 145 9.70 8.19 8.41
C TRP A 145 9.71 8.73 9.86
N PRO A 146 10.87 8.68 10.55
CA PRO A 146 10.97 9.01 11.96
C PRO A 146 10.50 10.42 12.32
N GLU A 147 10.75 11.41 11.42
CA GLU A 147 10.40 12.82 11.63
C GLU A 147 8.89 13.03 11.72
N GLU A 148 8.12 12.11 11.12
CA GLU A 148 6.65 12.14 11.13
C GLU A 148 6.05 11.12 12.11
N GLY A 149 6.87 10.24 12.69
CA GLY A 149 6.39 9.29 13.69
C GLY A 149 5.96 9.98 15.01
N PRO A 150 5.31 9.26 15.93
CA PRO A 150 4.87 7.87 15.76
C PRO A 150 3.57 7.75 14.95
N PHE A 151 3.34 6.55 14.38
CA PHE A 151 2.19 6.21 13.55
C PHE A 151 1.20 5.29 14.29
N ASP A 152 -0.07 5.43 14.00
CA ASP A 152 -1.12 4.50 14.46
C ASP A 152 -1.05 3.18 13.69
N VAL A 153 -0.77 3.29 12.38
CA VAL A 153 -0.65 2.14 11.48
C VAL A 153 0.52 2.34 10.52
N ILE A 154 1.24 1.25 10.25
CA ILE A 154 2.21 1.17 9.16
C ILE A 154 1.82 0.00 8.25
N VAL A 155 1.71 0.26 6.95
CA VAL A 155 1.40 -0.75 5.92
C VAL A 155 2.58 -0.87 4.97
N VAL A 156 3.13 -2.08 4.78
CA VAL A 156 4.24 -2.31 3.86
C VAL A 156 3.76 -3.15 2.68
N THR A 157 3.93 -2.65 1.48
CA THR A 157 3.43 -3.25 0.24
C THR A 157 4.50 -3.95 -0.60
N ALA A 158 5.68 -4.15 -0.04
CA ALA A 158 6.79 -4.96 -0.56
C ALA A 158 7.26 -5.93 0.53
N ALA A 159 7.81 -7.09 0.16
CA ALA A 159 8.19 -8.12 1.11
C ALA A 159 9.66 -8.00 1.56
N PRO A 160 9.95 -7.57 2.80
CA PRO A 160 11.25 -7.79 3.42
C PRO A 160 11.43 -9.26 3.79
N ASP A 161 12.66 -9.72 3.94
CA ASP A 161 12.97 -11.09 4.41
C ASP A 161 12.79 -11.24 5.93
N HIS A 162 12.79 -10.15 6.66
CA HIS A 162 12.55 -10.04 8.11
C HIS A 162 11.78 -8.76 8.44
N VAL A 163 11.21 -8.67 9.63
CA VAL A 163 10.45 -7.49 10.05
C VAL A 163 11.40 -6.33 10.35
N PRO A 164 11.29 -5.18 9.64
CA PRO A 164 12.16 -4.03 9.88
C PRO A 164 11.93 -3.44 11.29
N ARG A 165 12.95 -3.53 12.13
CA ARG A 165 12.88 -2.98 13.50
C ARG A 165 12.55 -1.49 13.53
N PRO A 166 13.11 -0.64 12.64
CA PRO A 166 12.79 0.79 12.63
C PRO A 166 11.30 1.08 12.44
N LEU A 167 10.55 0.23 11.71
CA LEU A 167 9.11 0.41 11.53
C LEU A 167 8.34 0.08 12.80
N LEU A 168 8.72 -0.99 13.51
CA LEU A 168 8.12 -1.34 14.81
C LEU A 168 8.33 -0.24 15.84
N ASP A 169 9.51 0.36 15.87
CA ASP A 169 9.86 1.42 16.84
C ASP A 169 9.03 2.70 16.62
N GLN A 170 8.60 2.96 15.36
CA GLN A 170 7.78 4.11 14.99
C GLN A 170 6.27 3.90 15.22
N LEU A 171 5.84 2.77 15.77
CA LEU A 171 4.43 2.58 16.14
C LEU A 171 4.10 3.27 17.45
N LYS A 172 2.91 3.85 17.56
CA LYS A 172 2.30 4.23 18.84
C LYS A 172 1.99 2.99 19.69
N PRO A 173 1.84 3.09 21.02
CA PRO A 173 1.21 2.04 21.82
C PRO A 173 -0.16 1.67 21.23
N GLY A 174 -0.43 0.37 21.04
CA GLY A 174 -1.62 -0.12 20.35
C GLY A 174 -1.56 -0.06 18.83
N GLY A 175 -0.54 0.58 18.25
CA GLY A 175 -0.35 0.72 16.81
C GLY A 175 -0.01 -0.61 16.13
N ARG A 176 -0.26 -0.69 14.81
CA ARG A 176 -0.13 -1.91 14.02
C ARG A 176 0.79 -1.75 12.83
N LEU A 177 1.60 -2.77 12.58
CA LEU A 177 2.38 -2.93 11.35
C LEU A 177 1.80 -4.11 10.56
N VAL A 178 1.33 -3.85 9.33
CA VAL A 178 0.81 -4.87 8.42
C VAL A 178 1.78 -5.04 7.26
N LEU A 179 2.37 -6.23 7.10
CA LEU A 179 3.39 -6.45 6.08
C LEU A 179 3.44 -7.91 5.61
N PRO A 180 3.83 -8.15 4.35
CA PRO A 180 4.29 -9.47 3.91
C PRO A 180 5.73 -9.71 4.42
N VAL A 181 6.04 -10.88 4.93
CA VAL A 181 7.39 -11.24 5.39
C VAL A 181 7.84 -12.54 4.75
N GLY A 182 9.07 -12.56 4.25
CA GLY A 182 9.75 -13.75 3.71
C GLY A 182 10.27 -13.59 2.30
N ARG A 183 11.19 -14.47 1.89
CA ARG A 183 11.82 -14.48 0.56
C ARG A 183 11.03 -15.29 -0.47
N THR A 184 10.97 -16.63 -0.25
CA THR A 184 10.33 -17.59 -1.17
C THR A 184 8.95 -18.03 -0.69
N ARG A 185 8.72 -18.00 0.62
CA ARG A 185 7.44 -18.27 1.26
C ARG A 185 7.09 -17.07 2.10
N GLN A 186 6.28 -16.20 1.53
CA GLN A 186 5.84 -14.99 2.20
C GLN A 186 4.53 -15.23 2.93
N LYS A 187 4.40 -14.63 4.11
CA LYS A 187 3.14 -14.57 4.87
C LYS A 187 2.79 -13.12 5.15
N LEU A 188 1.54 -12.79 4.98
CA LEU A 188 1.01 -11.52 5.48
C LEU A 188 0.90 -11.60 7.00
N GLN A 189 1.51 -10.64 7.69
CA GLN A 189 1.57 -10.57 9.14
C GLN A 189 1.01 -9.25 9.65
N VAL A 190 0.47 -9.30 10.87
CA VAL A 190 0.13 -8.11 11.67
C VAL A 190 0.95 -8.16 12.95
N TRP A 191 1.63 -7.06 13.24
CA TRP A 191 2.37 -6.84 14.48
C TRP A 191 1.70 -5.70 15.24
N THR A 192 1.28 -5.95 16.47
CA THR A 192 0.65 -4.96 17.35
C THR A 192 1.60 -4.60 18.49
N LYS A 193 1.85 -3.31 18.68
CA LYS A 193 2.66 -2.83 19.80
C LYS A 193 1.84 -2.82 21.08
N THR A 194 2.28 -3.57 22.08
CA THR A 194 1.64 -3.69 23.40
C THR A 194 2.53 -3.08 24.49
N ASP A 195 2.02 -2.97 25.71
CA ASP A 195 2.81 -2.52 26.87
C ASP A 195 3.96 -3.48 27.21
N HIS A 196 3.92 -4.73 26.72
CA HIS A 196 4.92 -5.76 27.00
C HIS A 196 5.79 -6.12 25.79
N GLY A 197 5.70 -5.37 24.68
CA GLY A 197 6.46 -5.61 23.47
C GLY A 197 5.57 -5.68 22.23
N PHE A 198 5.70 -6.72 21.42
CA PHE A 198 4.94 -6.87 20.18
C PHE A 198 4.24 -8.23 20.12
N GLU A 199 2.99 -8.22 19.72
CA GLU A 199 2.22 -9.42 19.39
C GLU A 199 2.17 -9.60 17.88
N GLN A 200 2.45 -10.83 17.42
CA GLN A 200 2.43 -11.20 16.00
C GLN A 200 1.24 -12.10 15.70
N LYS A 201 0.59 -11.83 14.55
CA LYS A 201 -0.43 -12.70 13.97
C LYS A 201 -0.13 -12.95 12.50
N ASP A 202 -0.01 -14.22 12.09
CA ASP A 202 0.03 -14.64 10.69
C ASP A 202 -1.40 -14.66 10.12
N LEU A 203 -1.61 -14.12 8.91
CA LEU A 203 -2.90 -14.13 8.22
C LEU A 203 -2.93 -15.21 7.13
N ILE A 204 -2.43 -14.89 5.94
CA ILE A 204 -2.45 -15.76 4.76
C ILE A 204 -1.10 -15.82 4.06
N PRO A 205 -0.80 -16.87 3.29
CA PRO A 205 0.30 -16.88 2.34
C PRO A 205 0.06 -15.83 1.24
N VAL A 206 1.11 -15.13 0.81
CA VAL A 206 1.06 -14.06 -0.19
C VAL A 206 2.28 -14.12 -1.10
N SER A 207 2.26 -13.32 -2.19
CA SER A 207 3.40 -13.11 -3.07
C SER A 207 3.50 -11.64 -3.45
N PHE A 208 4.48 -10.97 -2.90
CA PHE A 208 4.80 -9.56 -3.17
C PHE A 208 6.16 -9.43 -3.86
N VAL A 209 6.36 -8.30 -4.53
CA VAL A 209 7.71 -7.89 -4.95
C VAL A 209 8.60 -7.77 -3.72
N PRO A 210 9.88 -8.16 -3.83
CA PRO A 210 10.81 -8.03 -2.70
C PRO A 210 11.00 -6.56 -2.32
N MET A 211 11.09 -6.28 -1.03
CA MET A 211 11.54 -4.98 -0.55
C MET A 211 13.01 -4.79 -0.93
N THR A 212 13.35 -3.65 -1.50
CA THR A 212 14.71 -3.27 -1.92
C THR A 212 15.37 -2.33 -0.92
N GLY A 213 16.60 -1.87 -1.21
CA GLY A 213 17.38 -1.04 -0.29
C GLY A 213 17.95 -1.82 0.89
N GLU A 214 18.00 -1.22 2.06
CA GLU A 214 18.60 -1.82 3.27
C GLU A 214 17.98 -3.17 3.67
N ALA A 215 16.72 -3.41 3.30
CA ALA A 215 16.05 -4.69 3.53
C ALA A 215 16.80 -5.89 2.95
N ARG A 216 17.65 -5.66 1.93
CA ARG A 216 18.50 -6.69 1.29
C ARG A 216 19.95 -6.69 1.79
N GLY A 217 20.30 -5.83 2.76
CA GLY A 217 21.67 -5.59 3.17
C GLY A 217 22.46 -4.79 2.12
N GLU A 218 21.79 -4.19 1.14
CA GLU A 218 22.38 -3.22 0.23
C GLU A 218 22.37 -1.87 0.96
N GLU A 219 23.56 -1.28 1.15
CA GLU A 219 23.64 0.11 1.60
C GLU A 219 22.86 0.97 0.60
N ALA A 220 21.96 1.82 1.12
CA ALA A 220 21.29 2.80 0.28
C ALA A 220 22.36 3.60 -0.47
N PRO A 221 22.22 3.85 -1.79
CA PRO A 221 23.19 4.62 -2.53
C PRO A 221 23.38 5.97 -1.83
N ASP A 222 24.61 6.25 -1.40
CA ASP A 222 24.96 7.53 -0.80
C ASP A 222 24.65 8.63 -1.79
N PRO A 223 23.68 9.54 -1.51
CA PRO A 223 23.31 10.60 -2.41
C PRO A 223 24.48 11.59 -2.68
N ASN A 224 25.57 11.52 -1.92
CA ASN A 224 26.77 12.32 -2.10
C ASN A 224 27.89 11.58 -2.86
N ASN A 225 27.71 10.32 -3.22
CA ASN A 225 28.70 9.57 -3.99
C ASN A 225 28.50 9.78 -5.50
N THR A 226 28.84 10.96 -5.99
CA THR A 226 28.87 11.32 -7.43
C THR A 226 30.18 10.86 -8.10
N HIS A 227 30.92 9.92 -7.55
CA HIS A 227 32.13 9.41 -8.17
C HIS A 227 32.03 7.89 -8.32
N GLN A 228 31.62 7.45 -9.54
CA GLN A 228 32.38 6.48 -10.33
C GLN A 228 31.65 6.05 -11.60
N LYS A 229 32.24 6.57 -12.71
CA LYS A 229 32.28 6.19 -14.13
C LYS A 229 31.07 6.46 -14.99
#